data_da5ca30e9725a060d0dd32a117058075
#
_entry.id   da5ca30e9725a060d0dd32a117058075
#
_cell.length_a   1.000
_cell.length_b   1.000
_cell.length_c   1.000
_cell.angle_alpha   90.00
_cell.angle_beta   90.00
_cell.angle_gamma   90.00
#
_symmetry.space_group_name_H-M   'P 1'
#
loop_
_entity.id
_entity.type
_entity.pdbx_description
1 polymer ?
#
loop_
_entity_poly.entity_id
_entity_poly.type
_entity_poly.pdbx_seq_one_letter_code
_entity_poly.pdbx_strand_id
1 'polypeptide(L)'
;MARLERLPFECYVLRGALDARERAWATESVARYASREAWARAAANDHPTIVASHARGQRERAMGCVRACGLKRCTGACGGDVGALSEAPIDLFELSARVVATAKTKDDDDGALRRAFANDDPFEASHFWALVYGEAASGDGKRRETMAPHLDRGVGWVVSISLGGRPTRMTIGKPPARGSMYDAYAQSRPVEGQDLGVEIVVNDGDAVIFRGDRVFHSVDGFAGEPVVGHDEWARALVGANGVDGYGVGRLALLFREERETQSKAVRY
;
A
#
# COMPACT_ATOMS: atom_id res chain seq x y z
N MET A 1 17.51 -12.30 8.80
CA MET A 1 17.05 -13.35 7.87
C MET A 1 15.57 -13.16 7.62
N ALA A 2 15.13 -13.18 6.36
CA ALA A 2 13.72 -13.08 6.04
C ALA A 2 12.94 -14.30 6.56
N ARG A 3 11.73 -14.05 7.11
CA ARG A 3 10.82 -15.07 7.63
C ARG A 3 9.41 -14.82 7.08
N LEU A 4 8.76 -15.86 6.56
CA LEU A 4 7.38 -15.80 6.11
C LEU A 4 6.43 -16.12 7.27
N GLU A 5 5.41 -15.30 7.46
CA GLU A 5 4.30 -15.54 8.37
C GLU A 5 3.04 -15.67 7.52
N ARG A 6 2.33 -16.77 7.65
CA ARG A 6 1.04 -16.96 7.02
C ARG A 6 -0.06 -16.42 7.92
N LEU A 7 -0.90 -15.59 7.35
CA LEU A 7 -2.10 -15.08 8.00
C LEU A 7 -3.35 -15.75 7.41
N PRO A 8 -4.51 -15.63 8.04
CA PRO A 8 -5.77 -16.01 7.42
C PRO A 8 -6.02 -15.27 6.10
N PHE A 9 -6.92 -15.78 5.26
CA PHE A 9 -7.50 -15.10 4.10
C PHE A 9 -6.55 -14.85 2.91
N GLU A 10 -5.62 -15.77 2.62
CA GLU A 10 -4.62 -15.60 1.53
C GLU A 10 -3.78 -14.32 1.73
N CYS A 11 -3.32 -14.11 2.93
CA CYS A 11 -2.43 -13.02 3.31
C CYS A 11 -1.15 -13.56 3.95
N TYR A 12 -0.02 -12.96 3.62
CA TYR A 12 1.30 -13.37 4.08
C TYR A 12 2.12 -12.14 4.44
N VAL A 13 2.94 -12.25 5.47
CA VAL A 13 3.90 -11.21 5.85
C VAL A 13 5.32 -11.78 5.72
N LEU A 14 6.11 -11.19 4.85
CA LEU A 14 7.53 -11.47 4.75
C LEU A 14 8.29 -10.48 5.64
N ARG A 15 8.69 -10.92 6.83
CA ARG A 15 9.47 -10.13 7.77
C ARG A 15 10.89 -9.96 7.26
N GLY A 16 11.41 -8.73 7.31
CA GLY A 16 12.75 -8.43 6.81
C GLY A 16 12.89 -8.76 5.33
N ALA A 17 11.86 -8.46 4.53
CA ALA A 17 11.85 -8.66 3.08
C ALA A 17 12.98 -7.89 2.39
N LEU A 18 13.33 -6.71 2.92
CA LEU A 18 14.41 -5.87 2.44
C LEU A 18 15.50 -5.71 3.50
N ASP A 19 16.75 -5.79 3.07
CA ASP A 19 17.89 -5.41 3.90
C ASP A 19 18.06 -3.87 3.96
N ALA A 20 19.03 -3.39 4.76
CA ALA A 20 19.26 -1.96 4.94
C ALA A 20 19.63 -1.23 3.63
N ARG A 21 20.42 -1.88 2.77
CA ARG A 21 20.86 -1.32 1.49
C ARG A 21 19.68 -1.21 0.51
N GLU A 22 18.86 -2.23 0.47
CA GLU A 22 17.66 -2.26 -0.39
C GLU A 22 16.63 -1.22 0.04
N ARG A 23 16.43 -1.04 1.36
CA ARG A 23 15.55 0.01 1.89
C ARG A 23 16.03 1.40 1.52
N ALA A 24 17.32 1.69 1.70
CA ALA A 24 17.92 2.97 1.33
C ALA A 24 17.75 3.24 -0.18
N TRP A 25 18.10 2.26 -1.01
CA TRP A 25 17.95 2.37 -2.46
C TRP A 25 16.50 2.60 -2.90
N ALA A 26 15.54 1.86 -2.33
CA ALA A 26 14.13 2.03 -2.68
C ALA A 26 13.59 3.41 -2.26
N THR A 27 14.02 3.91 -1.09
CA THR A 27 13.70 5.25 -0.61
C THR A 27 14.25 6.34 -1.55
N GLU A 28 15.52 6.24 -1.93
CA GLU A 28 16.16 7.18 -2.85
C GLU A 28 15.50 7.15 -4.25
N SER A 29 15.09 5.96 -4.70
CA SER A 29 14.39 5.81 -5.97
C SER A 29 13.07 6.58 -5.96
N VAL A 30 12.27 6.45 -4.91
CA VAL A 30 11.01 7.21 -4.78
C VAL A 30 11.29 8.71 -4.63
N ALA A 31 12.31 9.10 -3.86
CA ALA A 31 12.67 10.51 -3.69
C ALA A 31 13.00 11.19 -5.03
N ARG A 32 13.63 10.46 -5.96
CA ARG A 32 13.91 10.95 -7.33
C ARG A 32 12.65 11.08 -8.19
N TYR A 33 11.65 10.23 -7.97
CA TYR A 33 10.44 10.20 -8.77
C TYR A 33 9.35 11.16 -8.26
N ALA A 34 9.29 11.40 -6.96
CA ALA A 34 8.24 12.22 -6.37
C ALA A 34 8.51 13.71 -6.59
N SER A 35 7.59 14.41 -7.26
CA SER A 35 7.71 15.84 -7.53
C SER A 35 7.38 16.69 -6.30
N ARG A 36 7.80 17.96 -6.33
CA ARG A 36 7.45 18.95 -5.29
C ARG A 36 5.93 19.12 -5.15
N GLU A 37 5.20 19.09 -6.28
CA GLU A 37 3.74 19.21 -6.28
C GLU A 37 3.08 17.99 -5.63
N ALA A 38 3.64 16.79 -5.81
CA ALA A 38 3.16 15.58 -5.14
C ALA A 38 3.33 15.69 -3.61
N TRP A 39 4.45 16.18 -3.14
CA TRP A 39 4.69 16.45 -1.73
C TRP A 39 3.80 17.54 -1.16
N ALA A 40 3.61 18.65 -1.88
CA ALA A 40 2.71 19.71 -1.48
C ALA A 40 1.27 19.23 -1.31
N ARG A 41 0.81 18.32 -2.21
CA ARG A 41 -0.49 17.69 -2.05
C ARG A 41 -0.56 16.76 -0.86
N ALA A 42 0.47 15.94 -0.63
CA ALA A 42 0.52 15.07 0.53
C ALA A 42 0.38 15.87 1.83
N ALA A 43 1.06 17.02 1.92
CA ALA A 43 0.94 17.92 3.06
C ALA A 43 -0.44 18.59 3.20
N ALA A 44 -1.11 18.87 2.08
CA ALA A 44 -2.43 19.49 2.08
C ALA A 44 -3.57 18.52 2.41
N ASN A 45 -3.40 17.23 2.07
CA ASN A 45 -4.43 16.22 2.25
C ASN A 45 -4.62 15.81 3.72
N ASP A 46 -5.79 15.28 4.02
CA ASP A 46 -6.19 14.71 5.31
C ASP A 46 -6.14 13.17 5.35
N HIS A 47 -5.52 12.56 4.35
CA HIS A 47 -5.43 11.11 4.15
C HIS A 47 -4.10 10.74 3.46
N PRO A 48 -3.71 9.45 3.45
CA PRO A 48 -2.53 8.99 2.73
C PRO A 48 -2.57 9.36 1.25
N THR A 49 -1.42 9.76 0.69
CA THR A 49 -1.36 10.32 -0.65
C THR A 49 -0.34 9.62 -1.53
N ILE A 50 -0.69 9.35 -2.78
CA ILE A 50 0.23 8.83 -3.79
C ILE A 50 1.17 9.96 -4.22
N VAL A 51 2.48 9.76 -4.04
CA VAL A 51 3.53 10.70 -4.45
C VAL A 51 4.26 10.29 -5.71
N ALA A 52 4.21 9.01 -6.08
CA ALA A 52 4.68 8.50 -7.36
C ALA A 52 3.83 7.31 -7.79
N SER A 53 3.63 7.14 -9.10
CA SER A 53 2.84 6.04 -9.64
C SER A 53 3.20 5.70 -11.07
N HIS A 54 3.00 4.43 -11.45
CA HIS A 54 3.15 3.97 -12.83
C HIS A 54 2.20 2.81 -13.13
N ALA A 55 1.67 2.78 -14.36
CA ALA A 55 0.86 1.68 -14.87
C ALA A 55 1.50 1.12 -16.16
N ARG A 56 1.77 -0.19 -16.18
CA ARG A 56 2.30 -0.87 -17.40
C ARG A 56 1.17 -1.06 -18.41
N GLY A 57 1.39 -0.63 -19.63
CA GLY A 57 0.57 -1.01 -20.78
C GLY A 57 -0.84 -0.45 -20.86
N GLN A 58 -1.25 0.41 -19.97
CA GLN A 58 -2.54 1.08 -20.03
C GLN A 58 -2.37 2.52 -20.49
N ARG A 59 -3.11 2.88 -21.56
CA ARG A 59 -3.44 4.27 -21.82
C ARG A 59 -4.15 4.78 -20.56
N GLU A 60 -3.62 5.85 -20.01
CA GLU A 60 -4.09 6.61 -18.86
C GLU A 60 -5.59 6.49 -18.60
N ARG A 61 -6.01 5.47 -17.86
CA ARG A 61 -7.24 5.59 -17.09
C ARG A 61 -6.82 6.40 -15.88
N ALA A 62 -7.37 7.59 -15.76
CA ALA A 62 -7.23 8.43 -14.59
C ALA A 62 -7.25 7.55 -13.35
N MET A 63 -6.10 7.35 -12.70
CA MET A 63 -6.01 6.52 -11.52
C MET A 63 -6.89 7.16 -10.48
N GLY A 64 -7.93 6.43 -10.09
CA GLY A 64 -8.94 6.94 -9.18
C GLY A 64 -8.28 7.45 -7.91
N CYS A 65 -8.77 8.56 -7.42
CA CYS A 65 -8.41 9.10 -6.12
C CYS A 65 -8.39 7.98 -5.07
N VAL A 66 -7.29 7.86 -4.32
CA VAL A 66 -7.16 6.93 -3.18
C VAL A 66 -8.06 7.35 -2.01
N ARG A 67 -8.90 8.33 -2.22
CA ARG A 67 -9.90 8.65 -1.24
C ARG A 67 -10.76 7.41 -1.04
N ALA A 68 -10.82 6.89 0.18
CA ALA A 68 -11.93 6.11 0.68
C ALA A 68 -13.20 7.00 0.70
N CYS A 69 -13.51 7.60 -0.45
CA CYS A 69 -14.70 8.38 -0.65
C CYS A 69 -15.81 7.40 -0.85
N GLY A 70 -16.56 7.13 0.21
CA GLY A 70 -17.86 6.54 0.03
C GLY A 70 -18.57 7.28 -1.11
N LEU A 71 -18.85 6.56 -2.20
CA LEU A 71 -19.89 6.82 -3.22
C LEU A 71 -19.91 8.14 -3.99
N LYS A 72 -19.17 9.17 -3.66
CA LYS A 72 -19.15 10.37 -4.47
C LYS A 72 -18.00 10.28 -5.47
N ARG A 73 -18.35 10.23 -6.78
CA ARG A 73 -17.40 10.43 -7.87
C ARG A 73 -16.46 11.55 -7.47
N CYS A 74 -15.17 11.25 -7.42
CA CYS A 74 -14.17 12.27 -7.25
C CYS A 74 -14.33 13.25 -8.43
N THR A 75 -14.84 14.43 -8.16
CA THR A 75 -15.13 15.45 -9.17
C THR A 75 -13.87 16.21 -9.52
N GLY A 76 -12.79 15.50 -9.93
CA GLY A 76 -11.59 16.14 -10.47
C GLY A 76 -10.73 16.94 -9.48
N ALA A 77 -11.20 17.20 -8.26
CA ALA A 77 -10.45 17.95 -7.24
C ALA A 77 -9.29 17.16 -6.64
N CYS A 78 -9.23 15.86 -6.90
CA CYS A 78 -8.11 15.02 -6.47
C CYS A 78 -6.94 15.05 -7.47
N GLY A 79 -6.90 16.00 -8.38
CA GLY A 79 -5.85 16.26 -9.35
C GLY A 79 -5.46 14.98 -10.10
N GLY A 80 -5.83 14.87 -11.36
CA GLY A 80 -5.30 13.81 -12.22
C GLY A 80 -3.78 13.80 -12.16
N ASP A 81 -3.20 12.64 -12.38
CA ASP A 81 -1.81 12.33 -12.80
C ASP A 81 -0.60 13.00 -12.13
N VAL A 82 -0.75 13.76 -11.08
CA VAL A 82 0.40 14.32 -10.37
C VAL A 82 1.04 13.22 -9.52
N GLY A 83 2.15 12.70 -9.99
CA GLY A 83 2.86 11.54 -9.44
C GLY A 83 2.98 10.40 -10.46
N ALA A 84 2.32 10.51 -11.63
CA ALA A 84 2.54 9.57 -12.73
C ALA A 84 3.96 9.74 -13.29
N LEU A 85 4.67 8.62 -13.42
CA LEU A 85 6.02 8.61 -13.96
C LEU A 85 5.95 8.52 -15.47
N SER A 86 6.77 9.31 -16.16
CA SER A 86 6.92 9.25 -17.61
C SER A 86 7.56 7.94 -18.07
N GLU A 87 8.38 7.32 -17.20
CA GLU A 87 9.07 6.07 -17.47
C GLU A 87 8.73 5.02 -16.41
N ALA A 88 8.72 3.75 -16.80
CA ALA A 88 8.48 2.66 -15.88
C ALA A 88 9.63 2.52 -14.89
N PRO A 89 9.38 2.48 -13.57
CA PRO A 89 10.41 2.21 -12.58
C PRO A 89 10.73 0.69 -12.58
N ILE A 90 11.42 0.22 -13.61
CA ILE A 90 11.68 -1.21 -13.86
C ILE A 90 12.29 -1.88 -12.63
N ASP A 91 13.31 -1.25 -12.05
CA ASP A 91 14.03 -1.79 -10.90
C ASP A 91 13.12 -1.99 -9.68
N LEU A 92 12.12 -1.10 -9.47
CA LEU A 92 11.14 -1.27 -8.39
C LEU A 92 10.16 -2.41 -8.69
N PHE A 93 9.80 -2.62 -9.96
CA PHE A 93 8.99 -3.78 -10.34
C PHE A 93 9.75 -5.09 -10.13
N GLU A 94 11.03 -5.13 -10.47
CA GLU A 94 11.92 -6.27 -10.21
C GLU A 94 12.08 -6.54 -8.73
N LEU A 95 12.16 -5.49 -7.90
CA LEU A 95 12.16 -5.62 -6.45
C LEU A 95 10.92 -6.37 -5.95
N SER A 96 9.74 -6.03 -6.44
CA SER A 96 8.50 -6.69 -6.03
C SER A 96 8.45 -8.15 -6.44
N ALA A 97 8.91 -8.48 -7.65
CA ALA A 97 9.01 -9.86 -8.12
C ALA A 97 9.98 -10.70 -7.25
N ARG A 98 11.12 -10.12 -6.89
CA ARG A 98 12.10 -10.75 -6.01
C ARG A 98 11.57 -10.97 -4.59
N VAL A 99 10.82 -10.01 -4.05
CA VAL A 99 10.15 -10.17 -2.74
C VAL A 99 9.20 -11.37 -2.75
N VAL A 100 8.37 -11.51 -3.80
CA VAL A 100 7.48 -12.67 -3.93
C VAL A 100 8.28 -13.97 -4.12
N ALA A 101 9.32 -13.97 -4.94
CA ALA A 101 10.18 -15.13 -5.11
C ALA A 101 10.81 -15.57 -3.77
N THR A 102 11.31 -14.60 -2.98
CA THR A 102 11.83 -14.87 -1.64
C THR A 102 10.75 -15.46 -0.72
N ALA A 103 9.55 -14.90 -0.73
CA ALA A 103 8.45 -15.44 0.06
C ALA A 103 8.09 -16.87 -0.33
N LYS A 104 8.06 -17.19 -1.64
CA LYS A 104 7.85 -18.55 -2.14
C LYS A 104 8.93 -19.55 -1.65
N THR A 105 10.19 -19.11 -1.53
CA THR A 105 11.27 -19.98 -1.00
C THR A 105 11.16 -20.21 0.51
N LYS A 106 10.43 -19.37 1.22
CA LYS A 106 10.19 -19.46 2.67
C LYS A 106 8.85 -20.08 3.03
N ASP A 107 8.10 -20.51 2.04
CA ASP A 107 6.79 -21.15 2.19
C ASP A 107 6.99 -22.65 2.44
N ASP A 108 7.43 -22.98 3.67
CA ASP A 108 7.98 -24.30 4.00
C ASP A 108 6.92 -25.39 4.23
N ASP A 109 5.76 -25.04 4.79
CA ASP A 109 4.89 -26.05 5.38
C ASP A 109 3.98 -26.78 4.37
N ASP A 110 3.30 -26.06 3.52
CA ASP A 110 2.33 -26.65 2.58
C ASP A 110 2.37 -26.08 1.16
N GLY A 111 3.29 -25.15 0.91
CA GLY A 111 3.42 -24.50 -0.39
C GLY A 111 2.18 -23.68 -0.80
N ALA A 112 1.41 -23.19 0.16
CA ALA A 112 0.16 -22.49 -0.09
C ALA A 112 0.36 -21.23 -0.93
N LEU A 113 1.39 -20.45 -0.63
CA LEU A 113 1.74 -19.26 -1.40
C LEU A 113 2.16 -19.65 -2.82
N ARG A 114 2.99 -20.68 -2.97
CA ARG A 114 3.40 -21.18 -4.30
C ARG A 114 2.21 -21.62 -5.13
N ARG A 115 1.28 -22.40 -4.56
CA ARG A 115 0.06 -22.81 -5.27
C ARG A 115 -0.84 -21.63 -5.61
N ALA A 116 -0.91 -20.63 -4.73
CA ALA A 116 -1.73 -19.45 -4.93
C ALA A 116 -1.25 -18.57 -6.10
N PHE A 117 0.05 -18.62 -6.42
CA PHE A 117 0.66 -17.96 -7.58
C PHE A 117 0.81 -18.90 -8.80
N ALA A 118 -0.06 -19.92 -8.94
CA ALA A 118 0.06 -20.90 -10.01
C ALA A 118 1.46 -21.52 -10.12
N ASN A 119 2.02 -21.92 -9.00
CA ASN A 119 3.34 -22.54 -8.83
C ASN A 119 4.52 -21.59 -9.09
N ASP A 120 5.16 -21.71 -10.25
CA ASP A 120 6.42 -21.02 -10.52
C ASP A 120 6.25 -19.71 -11.31
N ASP A 121 5.03 -19.32 -11.63
CA ASP A 121 4.80 -18.07 -12.35
C ASP A 121 5.36 -16.88 -11.57
N PRO A 122 6.16 -16.04 -12.20
CA PRO A 122 6.65 -14.83 -11.54
C PRO A 122 5.49 -13.90 -11.20
N PHE A 123 5.63 -13.15 -10.12
CA PHE A 123 4.73 -12.05 -9.86
C PHE A 123 5.01 -10.90 -10.84
N GLU A 124 4.03 -10.54 -11.64
CA GLU A 124 4.11 -9.44 -12.58
C GLU A 124 3.15 -8.33 -12.20
N ALA A 125 3.67 -7.34 -11.49
CA ALA A 125 2.87 -6.17 -11.19
C ALA A 125 2.62 -5.34 -12.46
N SER A 126 1.36 -4.95 -12.67
CA SER A 126 0.95 -4.02 -13.71
C SER A 126 0.95 -2.57 -13.24
N HIS A 127 0.81 -2.36 -11.92
CA HIS A 127 0.74 -1.05 -11.30
C HIS A 127 1.73 -0.91 -10.14
N PHE A 128 2.27 0.29 -10.02
CA PHE A 128 3.10 0.74 -8.91
C PHE A 128 2.54 2.02 -8.32
N TRP A 129 2.45 2.09 -7.00
CA TRP A 129 2.16 3.30 -6.24
C TRP A 129 3.14 3.45 -5.08
N ALA A 130 3.69 4.65 -4.93
CA ALA A 130 4.36 5.06 -3.72
C ALA A 130 3.38 5.89 -2.89
N LEU A 131 2.87 5.32 -1.81
CA LEU A 131 1.84 5.89 -0.94
C LEU A 131 2.47 6.35 0.36
N VAL A 132 2.36 7.64 0.64
CA VAL A 132 2.89 8.27 1.84
C VAL A 132 1.82 8.35 2.92
N TYR A 133 2.20 7.93 4.12
CA TYR A 133 1.46 8.14 5.36
C TYR A 133 2.18 9.22 6.18
N GLY A 134 1.47 10.31 6.45
CA GLY A 134 2.01 11.42 7.21
C GLY A 134 1.75 11.26 8.70
N GLU A 135 2.54 11.93 9.50
CA GLU A 135 2.25 12.11 10.91
C GLU A 135 1.10 13.10 11.09
N ALA A 136 0.23 12.83 12.03
CA ALA A 136 -0.78 13.81 12.43
C ALA A 136 -0.08 14.98 13.10
N ALA A 137 -0.18 16.17 12.50
CA ALA A 137 0.24 17.38 13.22
C ALA A 137 -0.74 17.58 14.40
N SER A 138 -0.19 17.84 15.58
CA SER A 138 -1.02 18.05 16.77
C SER A 138 -2.02 19.17 16.52
N GLY A 139 -3.31 18.84 16.52
CA GLY A 139 -4.41 19.80 16.46
C GLY A 139 -5.02 20.06 15.07
N ASP A 140 -4.52 19.48 13.97
CA ASP A 140 -5.09 19.70 12.63
C ASP A 140 -6.25 18.75 12.29
N GLY A 141 -6.50 17.74 13.11
CA GLY A 141 -7.58 16.77 12.94
C GLY A 141 -7.44 15.85 11.71
N LYS A 142 -6.33 15.90 10.99
CA LYS A 142 -6.07 15.09 9.80
C LYS A 142 -5.63 13.68 10.17
N ARG A 143 -6.10 12.70 9.42
CA ARG A 143 -5.82 11.27 9.65
C ARG A 143 -4.90 10.70 8.55
N ARG A 144 -3.78 11.35 8.32
CA ARG A 144 -2.81 10.96 7.28
C ARG A 144 -2.15 9.62 7.55
N GLU A 145 -2.21 9.14 8.80
CA GLU A 145 -1.64 7.86 9.23
C GLU A 145 -2.57 6.67 9.03
N THR A 146 -3.85 6.88 8.68
CA THR A 146 -4.85 5.81 8.59
C THR A 146 -5.45 5.66 7.21
N MET A 147 -5.85 4.44 6.87
CA MET A 147 -6.67 4.12 5.70
C MET A 147 -7.83 3.22 6.13
N ALA A 148 -9.03 3.66 5.81
CA ALA A 148 -10.25 2.93 6.17
C ALA A 148 -10.25 1.51 5.56
N PRO A 149 -10.93 0.55 6.21
CA PRO A 149 -11.05 -0.82 5.71
C PRO A 149 -11.65 -0.87 4.30
N HIS A 150 -11.02 -1.64 3.40
CA HIS A 150 -11.45 -1.75 2.01
C HIS A 150 -10.96 -3.04 1.33
N LEU A 151 -11.46 -3.29 0.13
CA LEU A 151 -10.94 -4.24 -0.85
C LEU A 151 -10.36 -3.47 -2.03
N ASP A 152 -9.28 -3.97 -2.59
CA ASP A 152 -8.74 -3.48 -3.86
C ASP A 152 -9.47 -4.14 -5.03
N ARG A 153 -10.51 -3.48 -5.54
CA ARG A 153 -11.34 -4.03 -6.63
C ARG A 153 -10.56 -4.14 -7.94
N GLY A 154 -10.77 -5.25 -8.65
CA GLY A 154 -10.13 -5.48 -9.94
C GLY A 154 -8.64 -5.77 -9.85
N VAL A 155 -8.12 -5.95 -8.65
CA VAL A 155 -6.73 -6.25 -8.37
C VAL A 155 -6.61 -7.71 -7.93
N GLY A 156 -5.65 -8.44 -8.50
CA GLY A 156 -5.29 -9.78 -8.06
C GLY A 156 -4.42 -9.73 -6.82
N TRP A 157 -3.16 -10.06 -6.98
CA TRP A 157 -2.18 -9.98 -5.91
C TRP A 157 -1.68 -8.54 -5.69
N VAL A 158 -1.46 -8.22 -4.44
CA VAL A 158 -0.84 -6.98 -3.99
C VAL A 158 0.41 -7.34 -3.18
N VAL A 159 1.49 -6.65 -3.47
CA VAL A 159 2.70 -6.63 -2.65
C VAL A 159 2.86 -5.23 -2.09
N SER A 160 2.72 -5.09 -0.78
CA SER A 160 2.90 -3.83 -0.06
C SER A 160 4.20 -3.89 0.74
N ILE A 161 5.22 -3.16 0.30
CA ILE A 161 6.50 -3.06 1.01
C ILE A 161 6.47 -1.81 1.87
N SER A 162 6.77 -1.96 3.16
CA SER A 162 6.79 -0.86 4.13
C SER A 162 8.20 -0.30 4.25
N LEU A 163 8.34 1.01 4.09
CA LEU A 163 9.57 1.75 4.32
C LEU A 163 9.32 2.88 5.33
N GLY A 164 10.30 3.11 6.19
CA GLY A 164 10.26 4.18 7.18
C GLY A 164 10.22 3.71 8.61
N GLY A 165 10.64 4.61 9.49
CA GLY A 165 10.91 4.30 10.89
C GLY A 165 9.69 4.22 11.81
N ARG A 166 8.46 4.32 11.28
CA ARG A 166 7.24 4.15 12.08
C ARG A 166 6.63 2.77 11.80
N PRO A 167 6.70 1.82 12.74
CA PRO A 167 5.91 0.60 12.66
C PRO A 167 4.42 0.94 12.50
N THR A 168 3.72 0.17 11.70
CA THR A 168 2.33 0.49 11.32
C THR A 168 1.41 -0.67 11.67
N ARG A 169 0.29 -0.37 12.34
CA ARG A 169 -0.77 -1.34 12.57
C ARG A 169 -1.64 -1.45 11.33
N MET A 170 -1.93 -2.68 10.96
CA MET A 170 -2.88 -3.02 9.92
C MET A 170 -3.83 -4.10 10.44
N THR A 171 -5.09 -4.03 10.04
CA THR A 171 -6.03 -5.13 10.24
C THR A 171 -6.26 -5.84 8.91
N ILE A 172 -6.14 -7.16 8.94
CA ILE A 172 -6.34 -8.08 7.82
C ILE A 172 -7.56 -8.94 8.14
N GLY A 173 -8.56 -8.92 7.30
CA GLY A 173 -9.80 -9.59 7.61
C GLY A 173 -10.54 -10.14 6.41
N LYS A 174 -11.70 -10.72 6.71
CA LYS A 174 -12.64 -11.20 5.71
C LYS A 174 -13.66 -10.10 5.40
N PRO A 175 -14.06 -9.92 4.13
CA PRO A 175 -15.17 -9.03 3.83
C PRO A 175 -16.43 -9.41 4.60
N PRO A 176 -17.25 -8.45 5.03
CA PRO A 176 -18.49 -8.74 5.71
C PRO A 176 -19.38 -9.64 4.85
N ALA A 177 -20.03 -10.63 5.48
CA ALA A 177 -20.83 -11.65 4.77
C ALA A 177 -22.15 -11.10 4.19
N ARG A 178 -22.60 -9.95 4.65
CA ARG A 178 -23.87 -9.32 4.24
C ARG A 178 -23.71 -7.81 4.15
N GLY A 179 -24.37 -7.23 3.18
CA GLY A 179 -24.32 -5.81 2.86
C GLY A 179 -23.62 -5.58 1.53
N SER A 180 -23.97 -4.50 0.86
CA SER A 180 -23.20 -4.11 -0.30
C SER A 180 -21.79 -3.77 0.16
N MET A 181 -20.79 -3.94 -0.71
CA MET A 181 -19.44 -3.45 -0.41
C MET A 181 -19.44 -1.95 -0.07
N TYR A 182 -20.48 -1.24 -0.44
CA TYR A 182 -20.71 0.17 -0.11
C TYR A 182 -21.07 0.37 1.36
N ASP A 183 -21.81 -0.55 1.96
CA ASP A 183 -22.17 -0.49 3.39
C ASP A 183 -20.94 -0.72 4.28
N ALA A 184 -20.02 -1.58 3.85
CA ALA A 184 -18.75 -1.79 4.50
C ALA A 184 -17.83 -0.55 4.46
N TYR A 185 -17.93 0.24 3.38
CA TYR A 185 -17.21 1.52 3.28
C TYR A 185 -17.88 2.65 4.07
N ALA A 186 -19.21 2.62 4.20
CA ALA A 186 -19.96 3.62 4.94
C ALA A 186 -19.84 3.44 6.47
N GLN A 187 -19.59 2.21 6.91
CA GLN A 187 -19.40 1.88 8.31
C GLN A 187 -17.91 1.98 8.65
N SER A 188 -17.43 3.17 8.93
CA SER A 188 -16.08 3.43 9.45
C SER A 188 -15.87 2.87 10.87
N ARG A 189 -16.80 2.06 11.37
CA ARG A 189 -16.71 1.35 12.64
C ARG A 189 -17.06 -0.12 12.43
N PRO A 190 -16.33 -1.03 13.09
CA PRO A 190 -16.71 -2.42 13.13
C PRO A 190 -18.14 -2.57 13.63
N VAL A 191 -18.95 -3.37 12.98
CA VAL A 191 -20.23 -3.77 13.55
C VAL A 191 -19.94 -4.69 14.73
N GLU A 192 -20.55 -4.39 15.86
CA GLU A 192 -20.37 -5.19 17.07
C GLU A 192 -20.64 -6.67 16.77
N GLY A 193 -19.70 -7.56 17.13
CA GLY A 193 -19.77 -9.00 16.86
C GLY A 193 -19.23 -9.44 15.47
N GLN A 194 -18.67 -8.55 14.65
CA GLN A 194 -17.90 -8.96 13.48
C GLN A 194 -16.49 -9.39 13.90
N ASP A 195 -16.04 -10.51 13.33
CA ASP A 195 -14.63 -10.89 13.36
C ASP A 195 -13.86 -9.88 12.51
N LEU A 196 -13.19 -8.94 13.17
CA LEU A 196 -12.46 -7.85 12.54
C LEU A 196 -11.21 -8.30 11.80
N GLY A 197 -10.87 -9.58 11.95
CA GLY A 197 -9.64 -10.11 11.41
C GLY A 197 -8.47 -10.05 12.39
N VAL A 198 -7.28 -10.12 11.84
CA VAL A 198 -6.02 -10.18 12.59
C VAL A 198 -5.32 -8.84 12.51
N GLU A 199 -5.02 -8.25 13.67
CA GLU A 199 -4.13 -7.09 13.73
C GLU A 199 -2.67 -7.55 13.57
N ILE A 200 -1.94 -6.84 12.73
CA ILE A 200 -0.52 -7.04 12.53
C ILE A 200 0.22 -5.72 12.65
N VAL A 201 1.47 -5.80 13.09
CA VAL A 201 2.41 -4.67 13.03
C VAL A 201 3.38 -4.93 11.89
N VAL A 202 3.48 -4.00 10.95
CA VAL A 202 4.38 -4.04 9.80
C VAL A 202 5.52 -3.07 10.06
N ASN A 203 6.75 -3.57 10.04
CA ASN A 203 7.95 -2.79 10.32
C ASN A 203 8.63 -2.32 9.02
N ASP A 204 9.64 -1.48 9.17
CA ASP A 204 10.52 -1.05 8.07
C ASP A 204 11.20 -2.25 7.39
N GLY A 205 11.02 -2.37 6.09
CA GLY A 205 11.54 -3.47 5.28
C GLY A 205 10.68 -4.74 5.28
N ASP A 206 9.54 -4.77 5.97
CA ASP A 206 8.57 -5.87 5.85
C ASP A 206 7.74 -5.73 4.57
N ALA A 207 7.26 -6.85 4.04
CA ALA A 207 6.31 -6.88 2.94
C ALA A 207 5.04 -7.66 3.32
N VAL A 208 3.87 -7.11 2.98
CA VAL A 208 2.59 -7.80 3.08
C VAL A 208 2.15 -8.20 1.68
N ILE A 209 1.87 -9.49 1.48
CA ILE A 209 1.47 -10.08 0.21
C ILE A 209 0.06 -10.63 0.38
N PHE A 210 -0.91 -10.13 -0.39
CA PHE A 210 -2.30 -10.52 -0.21
C PHE A 210 -3.13 -10.40 -1.48
N ARG A 211 -4.30 -11.06 -1.48
CA ARG A 211 -5.28 -10.93 -2.54
C ARG A 211 -6.12 -9.68 -2.35
N GLY A 212 -5.84 -8.64 -3.16
CA GLY A 212 -6.51 -7.35 -3.08
C GLY A 212 -8.03 -7.42 -3.23
N ASP A 213 -8.49 -8.32 -4.11
CA ASP A 213 -9.91 -8.55 -4.40
C ASP A 213 -10.65 -9.38 -3.33
N ARG A 214 -9.94 -9.98 -2.38
CA ARG A 214 -10.50 -10.92 -1.39
C ARG A 214 -10.21 -10.58 0.06
N VAL A 215 -9.11 -9.89 0.31
CA VAL A 215 -8.64 -9.57 1.65
C VAL A 215 -9.08 -8.16 2.01
N PHE A 216 -9.97 -8.06 2.98
CA PHE A 216 -10.39 -6.80 3.56
C PHE A 216 -9.27 -6.29 4.47
N HIS A 217 -8.80 -5.08 4.24
CA HIS A 217 -7.65 -4.58 4.96
C HIS A 217 -7.77 -3.08 5.26
N SER A 218 -7.13 -2.67 6.37
CA SER A 218 -7.02 -1.27 6.79
C SER A 218 -5.61 -0.95 7.25
N VAL A 219 -5.30 0.33 7.32
CA VAL A 219 -4.16 0.86 8.06
C VAL A 219 -4.72 1.66 9.23
N ASP A 220 -4.43 1.21 10.44
CA ASP A 220 -5.07 1.70 11.66
C ASP A 220 -4.24 2.78 12.37
N GLY A 221 -3.08 3.09 11.82
CA GLY A 221 -2.16 4.11 12.30
C GLY A 221 -0.79 3.55 12.66
N PHE A 222 0.02 4.39 13.28
CA PHE A 222 1.36 4.00 13.70
C PHE A 222 1.33 3.21 15.03
N ALA A 223 2.28 2.29 15.16
CA ALA A 223 2.48 1.47 16.35
C ALA A 223 3.77 1.89 17.06
N GLY A 224 3.64 2.52 18.23
CA GLY A 224 4.79 2.91 19.02
C GLY A 224 5.55 4.14 18.51
N GLU A 225 6.72 4.35 19.11
CA GLU A 225 7.59 5.47 18.80
C GLU A 225 8.38 5.24 17.50
N PRO A 226 8.85 6.31 16.85
CA PRO A 226 9.74 6.20 15.70
C PRO A 226 11.02 5.43 16.07
N VAL A 227 11.49 4.59 15.15
CA VAL A 227 12.80 3.95 15.34
C VAL A 227 13.95 4.96 15.13
N VAL A 228 15.12 4.61 15.66
CA VAL A 228 16.33 5.41 15.48
C VAL A 228 16.63 5.62 14.00
N GLY A 229 16.91 6.87 13.60
CA GLY A 229 17.19 7.23 12.21
C GLY A 229 15.95 7.59 11.39
N HIS A 230 14.75 7.56 11.98
CA HIS A 230 13.50 7.92 11.27
C HIS A 230 13.55 9.32 10.66
N ASP A 231 13.99 10.33 11.42
CA ASP A 231 14.05 11.72 10.94
C ASP A 231 15.04 11.91 9.78
N GLU A 232 16.15 11.15 9.81
CA GLU A 232 17.12 11.16 8.72
C GLU A 232 16.53 10.51 7.45
N TRP A 233 15.89 9.38 7.62
CA TRP A 233 15.17 8.71 6.54
C TRP A 233 14.08 9.59 5.94
N ALA A 234 13.24 10.22 6.77
CA ALA A 234 12.17 11.10 6.31
C ALA A 234 12.73 12.30 5.53
N ARG A 235 13.82 12.91 6.01
CA ARG A 235 14.51 13.99 5.29
C ARG A 235 15.11 13.53 3.97
N ALA A 236 15.69 12.33 3.93
CA ALA A 236 16.24 11.77 2.68
C ALA A 236 15.14 11.51 1.65
N LEU A 237 13.98 11.03 2.08
CA LEU A 237 12.84 10.75 1.21
C LEU A 237 12.25 12.03 0.61
N VAL A 238 12.01 13.03 1.44
CA VAL A 238 11.37 14.28 1.02
C VAL A 238 12.38 15.20 0.29
N GLY A 239 13.64 15.18 0.70
CA GLY A 239 14.72 15.93 0.08
C GLY A 239 14.43 17.43 -0.07
N ALA A 240 14.98 18.04 -1.12
CA ALA A 240 14.75 19.44 -1.47
C ALA A 240 13.33 19.74 -1.97
N ASN A 241 12.54 18.70 -2.28
CA ASN A 241 11.16 18.79 -2.74
C ASN A 241 10.14 18.82 -1.60
N GLY A 242 10.59 18.70 -0.36
CA GLY A 242 9.74 18.65 0.82
C GLY A 242 8.96 19.93 1.07
N VAL A 243 7.91 19.76 1.87
CA VAL A 243 7.11 20.86 2.39
C VAL A 243 7.40 20.99 3.89
N ASP A 244 7.76 22.17 4.32
CA ASP A 244 8.07 22.45 5.73
C ASP A 244 6.89 22.02 6.63
N GLY A 245 7.23 21.35 7.71
CA GLY A 245 6.25 20.88 8.70
C GLY A 245 5.45 19.65 8.30
N TYR A 246 5.71 19.01 7.15
CA TYR A 246 5.09 17.73 6.80
C TYR A 246 5.93 16.56 7.31
N GLY A 247 5.45 15.91 8.39
CA GLY A 247 6.04 14.69 8.91
C GLY A 247 5.67 13.47 8.05
N VAL A 248 6.67 12.74 7.57
CA VAL A 248 6.46 11.46 6.89
C VAL A 248 6.72 10.34 7.88
N GLY A 249 5.68 9.59 8.23
CA GLY A 249 5.82 8.46 9.14
C GLY A 249 6.18 7.15 8.43
N ARG A 250 5.60 6.93 7.23
CA ARG A 250 5.77 5.71 6.44
C ARG A 250 5.61 5.97 4.95
N LEU A 251 6.33 5.19 4.16
CA LEU A 251 6.13 5.02 2.73
C LEU A 251 5.72 3.57 2.45
N ALA A 252 4.60 3.35 1.79
CA ALA A 252 4.22 2.05 1.27
C ALA A 252 4.45 1.99 -0.23
N LEU A 253 5.26 1.04 -0.69
CA LEU A 253 5.40 0.70 -2.10
C LEU A 253 4.36 -0.38 -2.42
N LEU A 254 3.35 -0.02 -3.18
CA LEU A 254 2.26 -0.91 -3.56
C LEU A 254 2.46 -1.37 -5.00
N PHE A 255 2.63 -2.66 -5.17
CA PHE A 255 2.71 -3.31 -6.47
C PHE A 255 1.46 -4.18 -6.66
N ARG A 256 0.76 -3.99 -7.75
CA ARG A 256 -0.55 -4.60 -7.98
C ARG A 256 -0.57 -5.35 -9.30
N GLU A 257 -1.09 -6.56 -9.25
CA GLU A 257 -1.48 -7.32 -10.42
C GLU A 257 -2.91 -6.90 -10.80
N GLU A 258 -3.06 -6.12 -11.87
CA GLU A 258 -4.39 -5.86 -12.41
C GLU A 258 -4.89 -7.11 -13.13
N ARG A 259 -6.03 -7.62 -12.71
CA ARG A 259 -6.77 -8.59 -13.51
C ARG A 259 -7.60 -7.80 -14.50
N GLU A 260 -7.50 -8.15 -15.77
CA GLU A 260 -8.54 -7.76 -16.72
C GLU A 260 -9.86 -8.21 -16.10
N THR A 261 -10.55 -7.30 -15.46
CA THR A 261 -11.94 -7.52 -15.16
C THR A 261 -12.56 -7.74 -16.53
N GLN A 262 -12.94 -8.97 -16.83
CA GLN A 262 -13.91 -9.22 -17.87
C GLN A 262 -15.07 -8.30 -17.50
N SER A 263 -15.10 -7.14 -18.13
CA SER A 263 -16.15 -6.14 -17.98
C SER A 263 -17.37 -6.64 -18.73
N LYS A 264 -17.89 -7.80 -18.30
CA LYS A 264 -19.24 -8.22 -18.60
C LYS A 264 -20.08 -7.75 -17.44
N ALA A 265 -20.53 -6.51 -17.61
CA ALA A 265 -21.85 -6.04 -17.20
C ALA A 265 -22.40 -6.74 -15.94
N VAL A 266 -22.04 -6.26 -14.79
CA VAL A 266 -23.02 -6.17 -13.72
C VAL A 266 -23.57 -4.74 -13.78
N ARG A 267 -24.55 -4.56 -14.63
CA ARG A 267 -25.47 -3.41 -14.54
C ARG A 267 -26.32 -3.68 -13.30
N TYR A 268 -26.14 -2.89 -12.29
CA TYR A 268 -27.11 -2.75 -11.21
C TYR A 268 -28.05 -1.62 -11.52
#